data_e3d93b9f43fedcd0deb189432c5e1ef6
#
_entry.id   e3d93b9f43fedcd0deb189432c5e1ef6
#
_cell.length_a   1.000
_cell.length_b   1.000
_cell.length_c   1.000
_cell.angle_alpha   90.00
_cell.angle_beta   90.00
_cell.angle_gamma   90.00
#
_symmetry.space_group_name_H-M   'P 1'
#
loop_
_entity.id
_entity.type
_entity.pdbx_description
1 polymer ?
#
loop_
_entity_poly.entity_id
_entity_poly.type
_entity_poly.pdbx_seq_one_letter_code
_entity_poly.pdbx_strand_id
1 'polypeptide(L)'
;ICNLMDRYTYGGSPIFIADRGFSSYNVFAHAIENNVDFLIRAKDLNVQRFLGVETLPDKLDTTIELILTRTQSKKKHKHPEKESQYRYICKNIAFDYLNPTDISDEYLLKLRIVRVEVSDGVFENIITTLSEEDFTPDDIKYCYNLRWGIETSFRDLKHTIGAINLHSKKTEYVAFELWSRLILYNFCSIIILHVPVKSRNRKHE
;
A
#
# COMPACT_ATOMS: atom_id res chain seq x y z
N ILE A 1 6.86 -3.09 6.41
CA ILE A 1 5.53 -2.49 6.47
C ILE A 1 4.63 -3.22 7.47
N CYS A 2 4.61 -4.57 7.49
CA CYS A 2 3.81 -5.34 8.46
C CYS A 2 4.06 -4.88 9.91
N ASN A 3 5.32 -4.86 10.35
CA ASN A 3 5.67 -4.36 11.70
C ASN A 3 5.21 -2.91 11.98
N LEU A 4 5.02 -2.08 10.96
CA LEU A 4 4.49 -0.74 11.11
C LEU A 4 2.98 -0.77 11.37
N MET A 5 2.26 -1.62 10.63
CA MET A 5 0.83 -1.84 10.80
C MET A 5 0.54 -2.47 12.18
N ASP A 6 1.30 -3.51 12.56
CA ASP A 6 1.13 -4.22 13.83
C ASP A 6 1.40 -3.34 15.07
N ARG A 7 2.22 -2.30 14.93
CA ARG A 7 2.56 -1.37 16.01
C ARG A 7 1.82 -0.04 15.94
N TYR A 8 0.91 0.11 15.00
CA TYR A 8 0.16 1.36 14.89
C TYR A 8 -0.82 1.49 16.06
N THR A 9 -0.56 2.43 16.94
CA THR A 9 -1.35 2.67 18.17
C THR A 9 -1.97 4.07 18.21
N TYR A 10 -1.78 4.87 17.16
CA TYR A 10 -2.33 6.22 17.09
C TYR A 10 -3.83 6.15 16.78
N GLY A 11 -4.62 7.02 17.38
CA GLY A 11 -6.06 7.08 17.12
C GLY A 11 -6.38 7.51 15.68
N GLY A 12 -7.57 7.14 15.21
CA GLY A 12 -8.06 7.42 13.87
C GLY A 12 -8.07 6.19 12.97
N SER A 13 -8.50 6.38 11.73
CA SER A 13 -8.53 5.34 10.69
C SER A 13 -7.43 5.62 9.67
N PRO A 14 -6.21 5.07 9.85
CA PRO A 14 -5.10 5.33 8.94
C PRO A 14 -5.31 4.62 7.61
N ILE A 15 -4.86 5.25 6.53
CA ILE A 15 -4.75 4.62 5.22
C ILE A 15 -3.27 4.50 4.88
N PHE A 16 -2.78 3.27 4.76
CA PHE A 16 -1.41 3.00 4.34
C PHE A 16 -1.29 3.04 2.82
N ILE A 17 -0.49 3.96 2.30
CA ILE A 17 -0.26 4.08 0.86
C ILE A 17 1.13 3.55 0.54
N ALA A 18 1.20 2.56 -0.36
CA ALA A 18 2.47 1.93 -0.70
C ALA A 18 2.61 1.61 -2.20
N ASP A 19 3.85 1.51 -2.66
CA ASP A 19 4.16 1.16 -4.04
C ASP A 19 4.04 -0.36 -4.28
N ARG A 20 4.08 -0.75 -5.54
CA ARG A 20 3.95 -2.13 -6.03
C ARG A 20 4.90 -3.15 -5.39
N GLY A 21 6.02 -2.70 -4.83
CA GLY A 21 6.94 -3.56 -4.09
C GLY A 21 6.36 -4.17 -2.83
N PHE A 22 5.29 -3.58 -2.30
CA PHE A 22 4.59 -4.05 -1.09
C PHE A 22 3.34 -4.88 -1.40
N SER A 23 3.01 -5.11 -2.68
CA SER A 23 1.86 -5.91 -3.09
C SER A 23 2.12 -7.40 -2.81
N SER A 24 1.72 -7.85 -1.62
CA SER A 24 1.81 -9.25 -1.20
C SER A 24 0.63 -9.63 -0.31
N TYR A 25 0.25 -10.90 -0.33
CA TYR A 25 -0.84 -11.41 0.52
C TYR A 25 -0.59 -11.17 2.00
N ASN A 26 0.67 -11.32 2.46
CA ASN A 26 1.01 -11.08 3.86
C ASN A 26 0.76 -9.64 4.28
N VAL A 27 1.14 -8.67 3.46
CA VAL A 27 0.91 -7.25 3.73
C VAL A 27 -0.59 -6.93 3.78
N PHE A 28 -1.38 -7.49 2.85
CA PHE A 28 -2.83 -7.29 2.84
C PHE A 28 -3.48 -7.88 4.09
N ALA A 29 -3.07 -9.09 4.49
CA ALA A 29 -3.59 -9.74 5.69
C ALA A 29 -3.23 -8.94 6.96
N HIS A 30 -1.99 -8.49 7.12
CA HIS A 30 -1.61 -7.64 8.26
C HIS A 30 -2.44 -6.36 8.35
N ALA A 31 -2.75 -5.72 7.23
CA ALA A 31 -3.60 -4.54 7.22
C ALA A 31 -5.02 -4.88 7.70
N ILE A 32 -5.61 -5.94 7.16
CA ILE A 32 -6.97 -6.38 7.52
C ILE A 32 -7.07 -6.78 9.00
N GLU A 33 -6.14 -7.60 9.49
CA GLU A 33 -6.14 -8.07 10.89
C GLU A 33 -5.90 -6.93 11.90
N ASN A 34 -5.21 -5.88 11.49
CA ASN A 34 -5.01 -4.69 12.32
C ASN A 34 -6.07 -3.60 12.12
N ASN A 35 -7.12 -3.86 11.32
CA ASN A 35 -8.18 -2.89 10.99
C ASN A 35 -7.63 -1.57 10.46
N VAL A 36 -6.64 -1.62 9.58
CA VAL A 36 -6.09 -0.47 8.89
C VAL A 36 -6.34 -0.58 7.39
N ASP A 37 -6.74 0.53 6.78
CA ASP A 37 -6.97 0.58 5.35
C ASP A 37 -5.66 0.78 4.59
N PHE A 38 -5.66 0.35 3.33
CA PHE A 38 -4.49 0.53 2.48
C PHE A 38 -4.84 0.82 1.03
N LEU A 39 -3.89 1.45 0.34
CA LEU A 39 -3.84 1.64 -1.12
C LEU A 39 -2.48 1.15 -1.60
N ILE A 40 -2.45 0.02 -2.29
CA ILE A 40 -1.20 -0.57 -2.77
C ILE A 40 -1.30 -0.81 -4.27
N ARG A 41 -0.34 -0.26 -5.02
CA ARG A 41 -0.27 -0.47 -6.45
C ARG A 41 0.10 -1.92 -6.78
N ALA A 42 -0.55 -2.49 -7.79
CA ALA A 42 -0.27 -3.84 -8.27
C ALA A 42 0.09 -3.84 -9.77
N LYS A 43 0.87 -4.83 -10.17
CA LYS A 43 1.16 -5.07 -11.59
C LYS A 43 -0.07 -5.66 -12.29
N ASP A 44 -0.24 -5.36 -13.58
CA ASP A 44 -1.31 -5.93 -14.40
C ASP A 44 -1.36 -7.45 -14.29
N LEU A 45 -0.21 -8.12 -14.40
CA LEU A 45 -0.11 -9.57 -14.30
C LEU A 45 -0.65 -10.15 -12.98
N ASN A 46 -0.48 -9.43 -11.86
CA ASN A 46 -1.01 -9.86 -10.57
C ASN A 46 -2.53 -9.74 -10.55
N VAL A 47 -3.07 -8.63 -11.06
CA VAL A 47 -4.52 -8.40 -11.13
C VAL A 47 -5.18 -9.38 -12.09
N GLN A 48 -4.58 -9.64 -13.24
CA GLN A 48 -5.04 -10.67 -14.18
C GLN A 48 -5.16 -12.05 -13.51
N ARG A 49 -4.14 -12.43 -12.72
CA ARG A 49 -4.16 -13.68 -11.94
C ARG A 49 -5.23 -13.70 -10.85
N PHE A 50 -5.49 -12.58 -10.20
CA PHE A 50 -6.54 -12.48 -9.19
C PHE A 50 -7.92 -12.65 -9.81
N LEU A 51 -8.13 -12.03 -10.96
CA LEU A 51 -9.42 -12.08 -11.67
C LEU A 51 -9.58 -13.33 -12.57
N GLY A 52 -8.49 -14.02 -12.90
CA GLY A 52 -8.50 -15.15 -13.83
C GLY A 52 -8.75 -14.74 -15.29
N VAL A 53 -8.28 -13.56 -15.69
CA VAL A 53 -8.44 -12.98 -17.03
C VAL A 53 -7.09 -12.78 -17.72
N GLU A 54 -7.07 -12.82 -19.06
CA GLU A 54 -5.86 -12.60 -19.84
C GLU A 54 -5.58 -11.09 -20.06
N THR A 55 -6.63 -10.30 -20.16
CA THR A 55 -6.54 -8.85 -20.39
C THR A 55 -7.40 -8.10 -19.38
N LEU A 56 -6.93 -6.91 -19.00
CA LEU A 56 -7.68 -6.03 -18.09
C LEU A 56 -8.44 -4.98 -18.91
N PRO A 57 -9.70 -4.68 -18.55
CA PRO A 57 -10.43 -3.59 -19.14
C PRO A 57 -9.84 -2.24 -18.68
N ASP A 58 -10.03 -1.18 -19.46
CA ASP A 58 -9.56 0.16 -19.13
C ASP A 58 -10.18 0.70 -17.83
N LYS A 59 -11.45 0.36 -17.57
CA LYS A 59 -12.13 0.66 -16.32
C LYS A 59 -12.42 -0.63 -15.57
N LEU A 60 -11.96 -0.69 -14.34
CA LEU A 60 -12.17 -1.80 -13.43
C LEU A 60 -12.36 -1.25 -12.02
N ASP A 61 -13.46 -1.64 -11.41
CA ASP A 61 -13.72 -1.46 -9.99
C ASP A 61 -14.51 -2.66 -9.51
N THR A 62 -13.88 -3.52 -8.75
CA THR A 62 -14.50 -4.78 -8.34
C THR A 62 -13.93 -5.29 -7.04
N THR A 63 -14.79 -5.88 -6.24
CA THR A 63 -14.40 -6.58 -5.03
C THR A 63 -14.26 -8.08 -5.30
N ILE A 64 -13.16 -8.67 -4.88
CA ILE A 64 -12.87 -10.08 -5.01
C ILE A 64 -12.68 -10.74 -3.65
N GLU A 65 -12.98 -12.02 -3.60
CA GLU A 65 -12.68 -12.88 -2.46
C GLU A 65 -11.71 -13.97 -2.90
N LEU A 66 -10.61 -14.12 -2.18
CA LEU A 66 -9.60 -15.15 -2.41
C LEU A 66 -9.50 -16.02 -1.17
N ILE A 67 -9.34 -17.32 -1.37
CA ILE A 67 -9.11 -18.29 -0.29
C ILE A 67 -7.66 -18.74 -0.39
N LEU A 68 -6.85 -18.27 0.54
CA LEU A 68 -5.43 -18.61 0.60
C LEU A 68 -5.22 -19.94 1.32
N THR A 69 -4.39 -20.81 0.78
CA THR A 69 -4.14 -22.14 1.36
C THR A 69 -2.72 -22.64 1.09
N ARG A 70 -2.23 -23.55 1.95
CA ARG A 70 -0.97 -24.27 1.77
C ARG A 70 -1.13 -25.62 1.04
N THR A 71 -2.37 -26.01 0.69
CA THR A 71 -2.63 -27.24 -0.05
C THR A 71 -2.94 -27.01 -1.53
N GLN A 72 -2.35 -27.82 -2.40
CA GLN A 72 -2.68 -27.85 -3.84
C GLN A 72 -3.79 -28.86 -4.17
N SER A 73 -4.13 -29.72 -3.20
CA SER A 73 -5.11 -30.79 -3.43
C SER A 73 -6.52 -30.23 -3.33
N LYS A 74 -7.19 -30.11 -4.47
CA LYS A 74 -8.59 -29.70 -4.57
C LYS A 74 -9.54 -30.52 -3.70
N LYS A 75 -9.25 -31.83 -3.50
CA LYS A 75 -10.02 -32.72 -2.64
C LYS A 75 -9.97 -32.34 -1.15
N LYS A 76 -9.02 -31.50 -0.76
CA LYS A 76 -8.83 -31.05 0.62
C LYS A 76 -9.35 -29.63 0.85
N HIS A 77 -9.84 -28.97 -0.18
CA HIS A 77 -10.45 -27.63 -0.04
C HIS A 77 -11.78 -27.75 0.69
N LYS A 78 -12.01 -26.87 1.64
CA LYS A 78 -13.25 -26.84 2.45
C LYS A 78 -14.46 -26.36 1.65
N HIS A 79 -14.20 -25.58 0.60
CA HIS A 79 -15.22 -24.96 -0.25
C HIS A 79 -15.03 -25.32 -1.71
N PRO A 80 -15.33 -26.54 -2.15
CA PRO A 80 -15.11 -26.98 -3.53
C PRO A 80 -15.93 -26.18 -4.55
N GLU A 81 -17.03 -25.56 -4.15
CA GLU A 81 -17.85 -24.68 -4.96
C GLU A 81 -17.15 -23.35 -5.32
N LYS A 82 -16.16 -22.97 -4.53
CA LYS A 82 -15.35 -21.74 -4.70
C LYS A 82 -13.98 -22.01 -5.30
N GLU A 83 -13.80 -23.07 -6.06
CA GLU A 83 -12.51 -23.53 -6.55
C GLU A 83 -11.70 -22.44 -7.29
N SER A 84 -12.36 -21.56 -8.04
CA SER A 84 -11.72 -20.44 -8.75
C SER A 84 -11.11 -19.38 -7.84
N GLN A 85 -11.57 -19.31 -6.59
CA GLN A 85 -11.10 -18.33 -5.59
C GLN A 85 -9.84 -18.80 -4.85
N TYR A 86 -9.53 -20.10 -4.89
CA TYR A 86 -8.38 -20.63 -4.19
C TYR A 86 -7.06 -20.15 -4.77
N ARG A 87 -6.15 -19.77 -3.89
CA ARG A 87 -4.77 -19.37 -4.23
C ARG A 87 -3.79 -20.12 -3.34
N TYR A 88 -2.94 -20.87 -3.98
CA TYR A 88 -1.90 -21.63 -3.29
C TYR A 88 -0.73 -20.74 -2.92
N ILE A 89 -0.31 -20.79 -1.66
CA ILE A 89 0.88 -20.13 -1.14
C ILE A 89 1.96 -21.17 -0.89
N CYS A 90 3.08 -21.08 -1.61
CA CYS A 90 4.23 -21.95 -1.40
C CYS A 90 4.74 -21.86 0.04
N LYS A 91 5.27 -22.97 0.57
CA LYS A 91 5.77 -23.07 1.95
C LYS A 91 6.91 -22.09 2.25
N ASN A 92 7.72 -21.74 1.25
CA ASN A 92 8.83 -20.79 1.37
C ASN A 92 8.40 -19.32 1.27
N ILE A 93 7.12 -19.03 0.98
CA ILE A 93 6.58 -17.67 0.98
C ILE A 93 6.04 -17.38 2.39
N ALA A 94 6.54 -16.31 2.99
CA ALA A 94 6.05 -15.85 4.28
C ALA A 94 4.57 -15.48 4.20
N PHE A 95 3.78 -16.06 5.08
CA PHE A 95 2.39 -15.70 5.32
C PHE A 95 2.04 -16.09 6.76
N ASP A 96 1.77 -15.10 7.60
CA ASP A 96 1.74 -15.24 9.06
C ASP A 96 0.39 -15.77 9.58
N TYR A 97 -0.64 -15.76 8.73
CA TYR A 97 -2.03 -16.12 9.12
C TYR A 97 -2.47 -17.48 8.61
N LEU A 98 -1.55 -18.34 8.18
CA LEU A 98 -1.82 -19.76 7.91
C LEU A 98 -0.92 -20.62 8.77
N ASN A 99 -1.53 -21.59 9.48
CA ASN A 99 -0.78 -22.54 10.29
C ASN A 99 0.16 -23.39 9.41
N PRO A 100 1.48 -23.34 9.61
CA PRO A 100 2.42 -24.08 8.77
C PRO A 100 2.31 -25.60 8.93
N THR A 101 1.73 -26.09 10.01
CA THR A 101 1.55 -27.54 10.31
C THR A 101 0.19 -28.05 9.89
N ASP A 102 -0.83 -27.20 9.75
CA ASP A 102 -2.16 -27.57 9.28
C ASP A 102 -2.33 -27.21 7.80
N ILE A 103 -2.19 -28.20 6.94
CA ILE A 103 -2.38 -28.04 5.49
C ILE A 103 -3.84 -27.83 5.07
N SER A 104 -4.79 -28.02 5.98
CA SER A 104 -6.22 -27.76 5.76
C SER A 104 -6.62 -26.36 6.17
N ASP A 105 -5.69 -25.56 6.69
CA ASP A 105 -5.92 -24.18 7.09
C ASP A 105 -6.13 -23.28 5.88
N GLU A 106 -7.08 -22.37 6.00
CA GLU A 106 -7.53 -21.48 4.93
C GLU A 106 -7.72 -20.08 5.48
N TYR A 107 -7.26 -19.08 4.72
CA TYR A 107 -7.43 -17.67 5.04
C TYR A 107 -8.27 -16.97 3.96
N LEU A 108 -9.37 -16.36 4.36
CA LEU A 108 -10.24 -15.61 3.46
C LEU A 108 -9.71 -14.17 3.33
N LEU A 109 -9.37 -13.78 2.12
CA LEU A 109 -8.87 -12.46 1.78
C LEU A 109 -9.87 -11.73 0.87
N LYS A 110 -10.48 -10.65 1.37
CA LYS A 110 -11.38 -9.80 0.60
C LYS A 110 -10.66 -8.51 0.20
N LEU A 111 -10.64 -8.20 -1.08
CA LEU A 111 -9.92 -7.07 -1.66
C LEU A 111 -10.76 -6.37 -2.71
N ARG A 112 -10.72 -5.04 -2.76
CA ARG A 112 -11.21 -4.25 -3.88
C ARG A 112 -10.05 -3.92 -4.82
N ILE A 113 -10.27 -4.05 -6.10
CA ILE A 113 -9.31 -3.72 -7.16
C ILE A 113 -9.89 -2.61 -8.00
N VAL A 114 -9.18 -1.49 -8.05
CA VAL A 114 -9.57 -0.31 -8.82
C VAL A 114 -8.49 -0.05 -9.87
N ARG A 115 -8.89 0.04 -11.15
CA ARG A 115 -8.01 0.44 -12.25
C ARG A 115 -8.30 1.87 -12.62
N VAL A 116 -7.28 2.71 -12.52
CA VAL A 116 -7.39 4.17 -12.76
C VAL A 116 -6.46 4.59 -13.88
N GLU A 117 -6.94 5.47 -14.72
CA GLU A 117 -6.12 6.12 -15.73
C GLU A 117 -5.33 7.28 -15.07
N VAL A 118 -4.00 7.21 -15.13
CA VAL A 118 -3.11 8.22 -14.53
C VAL A 118 -2.68 9.28 -15.53
N SER A 119 -2.55 8.90 -16.79
CA SER A 119 -2.33 9.78 -17.93
C SER A 119 -2.89 9.11 -19.18
N ASP A 120 -2.97 9.84 -20.29
CA ASP A 120 -3.59 9.37 -21.53
C ASP A 120 -3.08 7.98 -21.94
N GLY A 121 -3.98 6.99 -21.89
CA GLY A 121 -3.71 5.58 -22.18
C GLY A 121 -2.82 4.83 -21.16
N VAL A 122 -2.47 5.45 -20.02
CA VAL A 122 -1.65 4.82 -18.98
C VAL A 122 -2.50 4.50 -17.77
N PHE A 123 -2.58 3.23 -17.43
CA PHE A 123 -3.41 2.73 -16.34
C PHE A 123 -2.58 2.17 -15.19
N GLU A 124 -3.08 2.36 -13.97
CA GLU A 124 -2.54 1.74 -12.76
C GLU A 124 -3.64 0.97 -12.03
N ASN A 125 -3.26 -0.16 -11.42
CA ASN A 125 -4.17 -0.93 -10.59
C ASN A 125 -3.84 -0.69 -9.14
N ILE A 126 -4.86 -0.37 -8.36
CA ILE A 126 -4.78 -0.16 -6.91
C ILE A 126 -5.57 -1.27 -6.22
N ILE A 127 -4.94 -1.95 -5.28
CA ILE A 127 -5.59 -2.90 -4.38
C ILE A 127 -5.84 -2.19 -3.07
N THR A 128 -7.05 -2.32 -2.53
CA THR A 128 -7.48 -1.60 -1.33
C THR A 128 -8.51 -2.39 -0.52
N THR A 129 -8.69 -1.98 0.74
CA THR A 129 -9.80 -2.37 1.62
C THR A 129 -10.93 -1.34 1.64
N LEU A 130 -10.69 -0.13 1.12
CA LEU A 130 -11.67 0.95 1.12
C LEU A 130 -12.93 0.57 0.32
N SER A 131 -14.10 0.85 0.90
CA SER A 131 -15.38 0.50 0.31
C SER A 131 -15.71 1.32 -0.94
N GLU A 132 -16.59 0.78 -1.81
CA GLU A 132 -17.11 1.50 -2.97
C GLU A 132 -18.10 2.60 -2.56
N GLU A 133 -18.75 2.43 -1.40
CA GLU A 133 -19.75 3.35 -0.89
C GLU A 133 -19.13 4.66 -0.41
N ASP A 134 -17.93 4.58 0.21
CA ASP A 134 -17.27 5.74 0.82
C ASP A 134 -16.22 6.38 -0.11
N PHE A 135 -15.65 5.60 -1.03
CA PHE A 135 -14.55 6.03 -1.90
C PHE A 135 -14.79 5.68 -3.36
N THR A 136 -14.98 6.69 -4.18
CA THR A 136 -15.07 6.53 -5.64
C THR A 136 -13.70 6.19 -6.24
N PRO A 137 -13.60 5.69 -7.49
CA PRO A 137 -12.32 5.50 -8.18
C PRO A 137 -11.48 6.77 -8.27
N ASP A 138 -12.10 7.94 -8.39
CA ASP A 138 -11.40 9.22 -8.42
C ASP A 138 -10.80 9.58 -7.05
N ASP A 139 -11.51 9.27 -5.95
CA ASP A 139 -10.98 9.42 -4.60
C ASP A 139 -9.78 8.49 -4.37
N ILE A 140 -9.88 7.25 -4.83
CA ILE A 140 -8.76 6.27 -4.78
C ILE A 140 -7.56 6.80 -5.56
N LYS A 141 -7.77 7.32 -6.76
CA LYS A 141 -6.72 7.96 -7.58
C LYS A 141 -6.09 9.14 -6.85
N TYR A 142 -6.90 10.02 -6.30
CA TYR A 142 -6.44 11.19 -5.55
C TYR A 142 -5.60 10.78 -4.33
N CYS A 143 -6.13 9.88 -3.50
CA CYS A 143 -5.43 9.39 -2.31
C CYS A 143 -4.11 8.71 -2.69
N TYR A 144 -4.09 7.88 -3.73
CA TYR A 144 -2.85 7.22 -4.17
C TYR A 144 -1.80 8.22 -4.65
N ASN A 145 -2.22 9.31 -5.30
CA ASN A 145 -1.30 10.36 -5.76
C ASN A 145 -0.57 11.07 -4.60
N LEU A 146 -1.14 11.07 -3.37
CA LEU A 146 -0.46 11.60 -2.18
C LEU A 146 0.84 10.86 -1.87
N ARG A 147 1.04 9.64 -2.37
CA ARG A 147 2.29 8.89 -2.28
C ARG A 147 3.50 9.67 -2.79
N TRP A 148 3.31 10.48 -3.84
CA TRP A 148 4.38 11.32 -4.39
C TRP A 148 4.93 12.34 -3.40
N GLY A 149 4.16 12.68 -2.37
CA GLY A 149 4.61 13.51 -1.27
C GLY A 149 5.84 12.95 -0.55
N ILE A 150 5.97 11.62 -0.47
CA ILE A 150 7.14 10.95 0.14
C ILE A 150 8.42 11.24 -0.65
N GLU A 151 8.36 11.18 -1.99
CA GLU A 151 9.52 11.44 -2.85
C GLU A 151 9.97 12.90 -2.75
N THR A 152 9.01 13.81 -2.71
CA THR A 152 9.27 15.24 -2.48
C THR A 152 9.87 15.46 -1.09
N SER A 153 9.30 14.85 -0.05
CA SER A 153 9.81 14.92 1.33
C SER A 153 11.25 14.41 1.44
N PHE A 154 11.57 13.29 0.79
CA PHE A 154 12.95 12.78 0.76
C PHE A 154 13.91 13.72 0.02
N ARG A 155 13.47 14.34 -1.08
CA ARG A 155 14.26 15.32 -1.80
C ARG A 155 14.54 16.54 -0.93
N ASP A 156 13.53 17.08 -0.27
CA ASP A 156 13.64 18.24 0.60
C ASP A 156 14.51 17.94 1.82
N LEU A 157 14.34 16.76 2.43
CA LEU A 157 15.17 16.32 3.54
C LEU A 157 16.64 16.19 3.13
N LYS A 158 16.92 15.60 1.98
CA LYS A 158 18.28 15.42 1.47
C LYS A 158 18.95 16.74 1.11
N HIS A 159 18.27 17.58 0.37
CA HIS A 159 18.89 18.75 -0.26
C HIS A 159 18.58 20.06 0.46
N THR A 160 17.35 20.31 0.86
CA THR A 160 16.96 21.56 1.51
C THR A 160 17.42 21.58 2.97
N ILE A 161 17.16 20.50 3.69
CA ILE A 161 17.59 20.33 5.09
C ILE A 161 19.03 19.80 5.18
N GLY A 162 19.58 19.31 4.08
CA GLY A 162 20.96 18.85 3.98
C GLY A 162 21.27 17.55 4.71
N ALA A 163 20.30 16.63 4.84
CA ALA A 163 20.48 15.36 5.56
C ALA A 163 21.57 14.43 4.98
N ILE A 164 22.06 14.70 3.79
CA ILE A 164 23.22 14.01 3.18
C ILE A 164 24.57 14.60 3.61
N ASN A 165 24.60 15.82 4.14
CA ASN A 165 25.83 16.52 4.54
C ASN A 165 26.02 16.40 6.06
N LEU A 166 26.40 15.19 6.52
CA LEU A 166 26.64 14.95 7.93
C LEU A 166 28.09 15.33 8.28
N HIS A 167 28.27 16.03 9.38
CA HIS A 167 29.57 16.53 9.84
C HIS A 167 30.28 15.50 10.76
N SER A 168 29.49 14.72 11.47
CA SER A 168 29.98 13.77 12.47
C SER A 168 30.47 12.48 11.82
N LYS A 169 31.52 11.90 12.36
CA LYS A 169 32.07 10.61 11.92
C LYS A 169 31.67 9.44 12.83
N LYS A 170 31.30 9.72 14.08
CA LYS A 170 30.88 8.69 15.04
C LYS A 170 29.39 8.40 14.85
N THR A 171 29.00 7.14 14.79
CA THR A 171 27.64 6.68 14.54
C THR A 171 26.58 7.32 15.44
N GLU A 172 26.91 7.48 16.73
CA GLU A 172 25.99 8.09 17.69
C GLU A 172 25.68 9.56 17.34
N TYR A 173 26.72 10.32 17.00
CA TYR A 173 26.55 11.74 16.64
C TYR A 173 25.91 11.92 15.26
N VAL A 174 26.16 10.97 14.33
CA VAL A 174 25.44 10.92 13.05
C VAL A 174 23.93 10.74 13.29
N ALA A 175 23.56 9.85 14.20
CA ALA A 175 22.17 9.63 14.58
C ALA A 175 21.54 10.89 15.18
N PHE A 176 22.22 11.59 16.10
CA PHE A 176 21.73 12.84 16.67
C PHE A 176 21.56 13.94 15.61
N GLU A 177 22.53 14.07 14.71
CA GLU A 177 22.47 15.04 13.62
C GLU A 177 21.30 14.75 12.69
N LEU A 178 21.04 13.48 12.36
CA LEU A 178 19.92 13.06 11.55
C LEU A 178 18.57 13.33 12.24
N TRP A 179 18.44 12.96 13.51
CA TRP A 179 17.24 13.23 14.31
C TRP A 179 16.95 14.73 14.42
N SER A 180 17.95 15.55 14.65
CA SER A 180 17.78 17.01 14.72
C SER A 180 17.24 17.57 13.40
N ARG A 181 17.71 17.07 12.27
CA ARG A 181 17.23 17.49 10.94
C ARG A 181 15.81 17.01 10.66
N LEU A 182 15.46 15.79 11.08
CA LEU A 182 14.09 15.26 10.96
C LEU A 182 13.10 16.09 11.81
N ILE A 183 13.49 16.44 13.03
CA ILE A 183 12.68 17.30 13.90
C ILE A 183 12.49 18.67 13.26
N LEU A 184 13.55 19.28 12.75
CA LEU A 184 13.47 20.58 12.05
C LEU A 184 12.58 20.49 10.82
N TYR A 185 12.71 19.43 10.01
CA TYR A 185 11.85 19.19 8.85
C TYR A 185 10.37 19.13 9.23
N ASN A 186 10.03 18.31 10.24
CA ASN A 186 8.65 18.16 10.70
C ASN A 186 8.11 19.48 11.26
N PHE A 187 8.91 20.22 12.00
CA PHE A 187 8.53 21.52 12.54
C PHE A 187 8.23 22.54 11.42
N CYS A 188 9.13 22.62 10.42
CA CYS A 188 8.91 23.48 9.25
C CYS A 188 7.67 23.06 8.47
N SER A 189 7.43 21.76 8.30
CA SER A 189 6.26 21.22 7.61
C SER A 189 4.96 21.61 8.31
N ILE A 190 4.92 21.54 9.64
CA ILE A 190 3.76 21.98 10.44
C ILE A 190 3.51 23.48 10.25
N ILE A 191 4.56 24.33 10.28
CA ILE A 191 4.41 25.77 10.05
C ILE A 191 3.83 26.05 8.66
N ILE A 192 4.37 25.38 7.62
CA ILE A 192 3.94 25.57 6.24
C ILE A 192 2.46 25.22 6.06
N LEU A 193 1.95 24.18 6.71
CA LEU A 193 0.53 23.79 6.68
C LEU A 193 -0.40 24.90 7.21
N HIS A 194 0.09 25.79 8.09
CA HIS A 194 -0.69 26.88 8.69
C HIS A 194 -0.48 28.23 7.98
N VAL A 195 0.41 28.30 7.00
CA VAL A 195 0.65 29.54 6.23
C VAL A 195 -0.33 29.63 5.06
N PRO A 196 -1.20 30.65 5.01
CA PRO A 196 -2.10 30.84 3.89
C PRO A 196 -1.31 31.21 2.64
N VAL A 197 -1.25 30.29 1.67
CA VAL A 197 -0.61 30.53 0.39
C VAL A 197 -1.60 31.20 -0.56
N LYS A 198 -1.36 32.46 -0.94
CA LYS A 198 -2.12 33.10 -2.01
C LYS A 198 -1.73 32.43 -3.35
N SER A 199 -2.65 31.72 -3.97
CA SER A 199 -2.43 31.18 -5.30
C SER A 199 -2.23 32.33 -6.29
N ARG A 200 -1.04 32.47 -6.83
CA ARG A 200 -0.81 33.31 -8.01
C ARG A 200 -1.17 32.48 -9.24
N ASN A 201 -2.24 32.89 -9.93
CA ASN A 201 -2.47 32.40 -11.30
C ASN A 201 -1.29 32.88 -12.16
N ARG A 202 -0.28 32.03 -12.33
CA ARG A 202 0.74 32.24 -13.36
C ARG A 202 0.09 31.80 -14.68
N LYS A 203 -0.31 32.76 -15.50
CA LYS A 203 -0.48 32.52 -16.93
C LYS A 203 0.91 32.19 -17.45
N HIS A 204 1.14 30.97 -17.88
CA HIS A 204 2.27 30.64 -18.71
C HIS A 204 1.94 31.18 -20.11
N GLU A 205 2.68 32.20 -20.55
CA GLU A 205 2.87 32.54 -21.96
C GLU A 205 3.82 31.52 -22.60
#